data_c9fb20e1a6a46c9ea2e0c459bef798c3
#
_entry.id   c9fb20e1a6a46c9ea2e0c459bef798c3
#
_cell.length_a   1.000
_cell.length_b   1.000
_cell.length_c   1.000
_cell.angle_alpha   90.00
_cell.angle_beta   90.00
_cell.angle_gamma   90.00
#
_symmetry.space_group_name_H-M   'P 1'
#
loop_
_entity.id
_entity.type
_entity.pdbx_description
1 polymer ?
#
loop_
_entity_poly.entity_id
_entity_poly.type
_entity_poly.pdbx_seq_one_letter_code
_entity_poly.pdbx_strand_id
1 'polypeptide(L)' 'SYSLDKENIRHYSLEQQASLVSDYWLLQAYGFKNYLYLPALRDYDHKESDYTLLQKYKLVMKGFPQ' A
#
# COMPACT_ATOMS: atom_id res chain seq x y z
N SER A 1 -5.68 -6.13 -8.28
CA SER A 1 -5.36 -6.33 -6.87
C SER A 1 -3.88 -6.66 -6.67
N TYR A 2 -3.38 -6.47 -5.48
CA TYR A 2 -1.99 -6.70 -5.14
C TYR A 2 -1.86 -7.07 -3.66
N SER A 3 -0.70 -7.66 -3.31
CA SER A 3 -0.33 -7.91 -1.91
C SER A 3 1.01 -7.23 -1.64
N LEU A 4 1.26 -6.85 -0.41
CA LEU A 4 2.51 -6.19 -0.02
C LEU A 4 3.57 -7.24 0.32
N ASP A 5 3.83 -8.12 -0.63
CA ASP A 5 4.71 -9.27 -0.46
C ASP A 5 5.96 -9.26 -1.34
N LYS A 6 6.13 -8.24 -2.17
CA LYS A 6 7.29 -8.11 -3.03
C LYS A 6 8.26 -7.09 -2.44
N GLU A 7 9.53 -7.26 -2.75
CA GLU A 7 10.58 -6.42 -2.17
C GLU A 7 10.55 -4.97 -2.63
N ASN A 8 10.04 -4.74 -3.84
CA ASN A 8 10.10 -3.41 -4.43
C ASN A 8 8.93 -3.20 -5.37
N ILE A 9 8.47 -1.96 -5.44
CA ILE A 9 7.34 -1.58 -6.30
C ILE A 9 7.60 -1.94 -7.77
N ARG A 10 8.86 -1.95 -8.19
CA ARG A 10 9.22 -2.30 -9.56
C ARG A 10 8.93 -3.75 -9.93
N HIS A 11 8.71 -4.60 -8.94
CA HIS A 11 8.38 -6.01 -9.16
C HIS A 11 6.88 -6.22 -9.43
N TYR A 12 6.10 -5.15 -9.33
CA TYR A 12 4.65 -5.20 -9.59
C TYR A 12 4.37 -4.80 -11.03
N SER A 13 3.24 -5.23 -11.57
CA SER A 13 2.80 -4.78 -12.89
C SER A 13 2.51 -3.28 -12.84
N LEU A 14 2.46 -2.62 -13.99
CA LEU A 14 2.17 -1.19 -14.04
C LEU A 14 0.81 -0.87 -13.42
N GLU A 15 -0.18 -1.73 -13.68
CA GLU A 15 -1.51 -1.56 -13.10
C GLU A 15 -1.48 -1.67 -11.58
N GLN A 16 -0.76 -2.66 -11.08
CA GLN A 16 -0.60 -2.83 -9.63
C GLN A 16 0.16 -1.67 -9.00
N GLN A 17 1.19 -1.18 -9.67
CA GLN A 17 1.94 -0.03 -9.20
C GLN A 17 1.04 1.19 -9.03
N ALA A 18 0.18 1.43 -10.01
CA ALA A 18 -0.74 2.57 -9.95
C ALA A 18 -1.69 2.45 -8.76
N SER A 19 -2.27 1.27 -8.55
CA SER A 19 -3.17 1.02 -7.43
C SER A 19 -2.44 1.16 -6.09
N LEU A 20 -1.25 0.60 -6.00
CA LEU A 20 -0.46 0.62 -4.77
C LEU A 20 -0.08 2.04 -4.37
N VAL A 21 0.39 2.84 -5.33
CA VAL A 21 0.77 4.22 -5.07
C VAL A 21 -0.43 5.05 -4.64
N SER A 22 -1.55 4.87 -5.31
CA SER A 22 -2.79 5.57 -4.97
C SER A 22 -3.26 5.23 -3.55
N ASP A 23 -3.25 3.94 -3.22
CA ASP A 23 -3.67 3.48 -1.89
C ASP A 23 -2.73 3.99 -0.80
N TYR A 24 -1.44 3.97 -1.07
CA TYR A 24 -0.44 4.50 -0.14
C TYR A 24 -0.68 5.98 0.12
N TRP A 25 -0.93 6.74 -0.93
CA TRP A 25 -1.20 8.17 -0.80
C TRP A 25 -2.45 8.44 0.03
N LEU A 26 -3.51 7.69 -0.23
CA LEU A 26 -4.77 7.84 0.51
C LEU A 26 -4.59 7.48 1.99
N LEU A 27 -3.89 6.39 2.26
CA LEU A 27 -3.61 5.98 3.62
C LEU A 27 -2.81 7.05 4.37
N GLN A 28 -1.80 7.61 3.71
CA GLN A 28 -0.97 8.64 4.30
C GLN A 28 -1.75 9.92 4.59
N ALA A 29 -2.64 10.29 3.67
CA ALA A 29 -3.38 11.54 3.78
C ALA A 29 -4.55 11.46 4.75
N TYR A 30 -5.25 10.33 4.79
CA TYR A 30 -6.53 10.23 5.51
C TYR A 30 -6.55 9.17 6.60
N GLY A 31 -5.64 8.19 6.55
CA GLY A 31 -5.66 7.07 7.46
C GLY A 31 -6.80 6.10 7.14
N PHE A 32 -6.79 4.94 7.81
CA PHE A 32 -7.77 3.89 7.54
C PHE A 32 -9.15 4.20 8.09
N LYS A 33 -9.22 5.05 9.10
CA LYS A 33 -10.52 5.40 9.71
C LYS A 33 -11.45 6.08 8.73
N ASN A 34 -10.87 6.84 7.80
CA ASN A 34 -11.63 7.59 6.80
C ASN A 34 -11.65 6.91 5.44
N TYR A 35 -11.02 5.73 5.34
CA TYR A 35 -10.95 4.96 4.12
C TYR A 35 -11.30 3.53 4.50
N LEU A 36 -12.57 3.19 4.35
CA LEU A 36 -13.15 1.97 4.91
C LEU A 36 -12.42 0.70 4.53
N TYR A 37 -11.85 0.64 3.34
CA TYR A 37 -11.08 -0.52 2.88
C TYR A 37 -10.25 -0.12 1.68
N LEU A 38 -9.22 -0.93 1.42
CA LEU A 38 -8.38 -0.77 0.24
C LEU A 38 -8.72 -1.93 -0.70
N PRO A 39 -9.61 -1.72 -1.66
CA PRO A 39 -10.13 -2.85 -2.46
C PRO A 39 -9.09 -3.57 -3.28
N ALA A 40 -7.99 -2.91 -3.62
CA ALA A 40 -6.93 -3.54 -4.40
C ALA A 40 -5.91 -4.29 -3.54
N LEU A 41 -5.85 -4.02 -2.25
CA LEU A 41 -4.92 -4.68 -1.35
C LEU A 41 -5.51 -6.01 -0.87
N ARG A 42 -4.81 -7.11 -1.17
CA ARG A 42 -5.30 -8.45 -0.86
C ARG A 42 -5.05 -8.90 0.58
N ASP A 43 -3.91 -8.52 1.13
CA ASP A 43 -3.46 -9.04 2.41
C ASP A 43 -3.71 -8.06 3.56
N TYR A 44 -4.76 -7.27 3.45
CA TYR A 44 -5.15 -6.36 4.51
C TYR A 44 -5.60 -7.13 5.75
N ASP A 45 -5.02 -6.79 6.90
CA ASP A 45 -5.37 -7.35 8.19
C ASP A 45 -6.05 -6.26 9.01
N HIS A 46 -7.33 -6.45 9.32
CA HIS A 46 -8.13 -5.50 10.08
C HIS A 46 -7.60 -5.23 11.49
N LYS A 47 -6.77 -6.12 12.01
CA LYS A 47 -6.17 -5.97 13.33
C LYS A 47 -4.91 -5.13 13.30
N GLU A 48 -4.40 -4.87 12.14
CA GLU A 48 -3.17 -4.14 11.95
C GLU A 48 -3.40 -2.64 12.12
N SER A 49 -2.47 -1.94 12.77
CA SER A 49 -2.57 -0.49 12.92
C SER A 49 -2.23 0.20 11.60
N ASP A 50 -2.73 1.42 11.43
CA ASP A 50 -2.38 2.25 10.27
C ASP A 50 -0.86 2.43 10.17
N TYR A 51 -0.21 2.60 11.29
CA TYR A 51 1.25 2.77 11.33
C TYR A 51 1.96 1.55 10.75
N THR A 52 1.56 0.35 11.21
CA THR A 52 2.17 -0.89 10.73
C THR A 52 1.94 -1.07 9.23
N LEU A 53 0.72 -0.83 8.78
CA LEU A 53 0.39 -0.93 7.36
C LEU A 53 1.20 0.08 6.55
N LEU A 54 1.30 1.31 7.04
CA LEU A 54 2.07 2.35 6.37
C LEU A 54 3.54 1.95 6.22
N GLN A 55 4.11 1.31 7.24
CA GLN A 55 5.50 0.84 7.17
C GLN A 55 5.68 -0.23 6.10
N LYS A 56 4.70 -1.10 5.92
CA LYS A 56 4.75 -2.10 4.85
C LYS A 56 4.77 -1.45 3.47
N TYR A 57 3.94 -0.43 3.28
CA TYR A 57 3.96 0.34 2.03
C TYR A 57 5.31 1.01 1.81
N LYS A 58 5.87 1.61 2.86
CA LYS A 58 7.15 2.30 2.75
C LYS A 58 8.27 1.37 2.35
N LEU A 59 8.27 0.14 2.85
CA LEU A 59 9.27 -0.85 2.47
C LEU A 59 9.20 -1.17 0.98
N VAL A 60 8.00 -1.39 0.47
CA VAL A 60 7.79 -1.68 -0.95
C VAL A 60 8.15 -0.47 -1.80
N MET A 61 7.85 0.73 -1.29
CA MET A 61 8.04 1.99 -2.03
C MET A 61 9.46 2.54 -1.94
N LYS A 62 10.34 1.88 -1.20
CA LYS A 62 11.70 2.36 -0.97
C LYS A 62 12.40 2.71 -2.28
N GLY A 63 12.92 3.93 -2.36
CA GLY A 63 13.59 4.40 -3.56
C GLY A 63 12.68 4.91 -4.66
N PHE A 64 11.38 4.93 -4.45
CA PHE A 64 10.40 5.39 -5.43
C PHE A 64 9.75 6.70 -4.97
N PRO A 65 9.56 7.68 -5.87
CA PRO A 65 10.12 7.75 -7.22
C PRO A 65 11.61 8.05 -7.20
N GLN A 66 12.28 7.67 -8.25
CA GLN A 66 13.71 7.93 -8.37
C GLN A 66 13.99 9.31 -8.85
#